data_a4978051e44ef632b0b420b203f091d2
#
_entry.id   a4978051e44ef632b0b420b203f091d2
#
_cell.length_a   1.000
_cell.length_b   1.000
_cell.length_c   1.000
_cell.angle_alpha   90.00
_cell.angle_beta   90.00
_cell.angle_gamma   90.00
#
_symmetry.space_group_name_H-M   'P 1'
#
loop_
_entity.id
_entity.type
_entity.pdbx_description
1 polymer ?
#
loop_
_entity_poly.entity_id
_entity_poly.type
_entity_poly.pdbx_seq_one_letter_code
_entity_poly.pdbx_strand_id
1 'polypeptide(L)'
;MKNLLFVCFAFALLSCKAQTTESQDKEAILAVMKTQEIAWSQNDLEGFMQGYWKSDSLKFYGRSGLTKGWQQTLDNYKKGYPSKEHSGTLNFTINDISKIDDGSYWVMGQYFLKRSVGDAVGVFMIIFKKINGVWKIVADMSC
;
A
#
# COMPACT_ATOMS: atom_id res chain seq x y z
N MET A 1 38.70 29.31 48.45
CA MET A 1 38.64 28.96 47.03
C MET A 1 37.84 27.68 46.93
N LYS A 2 36.57 27.75 46.56
CA LYS A 2 35.67 26.59 46.43
C LYS A 2 35.47 26.30 44.93
N ASN A 3 36.06 25.21 44.47
CA ASN A 3 35.83 24.72 43.10
C ASN A 3 34.47 24.07 42.99
N LEU A 4 33.55 24.70 42.25
CA LEU A 4 32.26 24.19 41.92
C LEU A 4 32.38 23.37 40.64
N LEU A 5 32.36 22.04 40.78
CA LEU A 5 32.36 21.09 39.67
C LEU A 5 30.96 21.00 39.06
N PHE A 6 30.78 21.60 37.90
CA PHE A 6 29.52 21.51 37.12
C PHE A 6 29.54 20.18 36.35
N VAL A 7 28.80 19.17 36.85
CA VAL A 7 28.57 17.92 36.14
C VAL A 7 27.39 18.13 35.18
N CYS A 8 27.67 18.33 33.89
CA CYS A 8 26.64 18.32 32.85
C CYS A 8 26.19 16.89 32.61
N PHE A 9 25.02 16.53 33.13
CA PHE A 9 24.31 15.29 32.83
C PHE A 9 23.63 15.44 31.48
N ALA A 10 24.30 14.98 30.41
CA ALA A 10 23.71 14.93 29.07
C ALA A 10 22.67 13.79 29.05
N PHE A 11 21.40 14.14 29.13
CA PHE A 11 20.28 13.21 28.91
C PHE A 11 20.23 12.89 27.40
N ALA A 12 20.86 11.79 27.00
CA ALA A 12 20.66 11.22 25.69
C ALA A 12 19.25 10.62 25.63
N LEU A 13 18.32 11.34 25.04
CA LEU A 13 16.99 10.84 24.69
C LEU A 13 17.17 9.78 23.61
N LEU A 14 17.33 8.53 24.00
CA LEU A 14 17.18 7.38 23.12
C LEU A 14 15.69 7.32 22.69
N SER A 15 15.39 7.86 21.53
CA SER A 15 14.11 7.61 20.84
C SER A 15 14.02 6.14 20.49
N CYS A 16 13.52 5.32 21.42
CA CYS A 16 13.19 3.94 21.19
C CYS A 16 11.97 3.93 20.24
N LYS A 17 12.20 3.80 18.91
CA LYS A 17 11.13 3.50 17.98
C LYS A 17 10.62 2.11 18.35
N ALA A 18 9.46 2.03 18.97
CA ALA A 18 8.81 0.75 19.24
C ALA A 18 8.64 0.00 17.92
N GLN A 19 9.28 -1.16 17.80
CA GLN A 19 9.13 -2.04 16.66
C GLN A 19 7.73 -2.64 16.71
N THR A 20 6.94 -2.47 15.65
CA THR A 20 5.62 -3.07 15.55
C THR A 20 5.73 -4.58 15.49
N THR A 21 4.74 -5.29 16.06
CA THR A 21 4.66 -6.74 15.95
C THR A 21 4.20 -7.14 14.53
N GLU A 22 4.48 -8.36 14.12
CA GLU A 22 4.04 -8.90 12.83
C GLU A 22 2.50 -8.84 12.69
N SER A 23 1.75 -9.08 13.76
CA SER A 23 0.28 -8.96 13.76
C SER A 23 -0.16 -7.52 13.48
N GLN A 24 0.45 -6.54 14.14
CA GLN A 24 0.16 -5.12 13.93
C GLN A 24 0.50 -4.67 12.50
N ASP A 25 1.60 -5.17 11.93
CA ASP A 25 1.97 -4.87 10.56
C ASP A 25 0.95 -5.44 9.56
N LYS A 26 0.51 -6.69 9.75
CA LYS A 26 -0.52 -7.33 8.92
C LYS A 26 -1.86 -6.59 9.02
N GLU A 27 -2.29 -6.21 10.21
CA GLU A 27 -3.51 -5.42 10.43
C GLU A 27 -3.43 -4.06 9.72
N ALA A 28 -2.29 -3.37 9.81
CA ALA A 28 -2.08 -2.08 9.15
C ALA A 28 -2.10 -2.21 7.62
N ILE A 29 -1.51 -3.28 7.06
CA ILE A 29 -1.55 -3.58 5.62
C ILE A 29 -3.00 -3.86 5.18
N LEU A 30 -3.74 -4.68 5.91
CA LEU A 30 -5.15 -4.97 5.61
C LEU A 30 -6.02 -3.71 5.67
N ALA A 31 -5.74 -2.79 6.60
CA ALA A 31 -6.42 -1.50 6.68
C ALA A 31 -6.17 -0.62 5.44
N VAL A 32 -4.94 -0.63 4.88
CA VAL A 32 -4.64 0.05 3.60
C VAL A 32 -5.49 -0.54 2.48
N MET A 33 -5.53 -1.87 2.37
CA MET A 33 -6.33 -2.55 1.33
C MET A 33 -7.83 -2.28 1.49
N LYS A 34 -8.34 -2.23 2.73
CA LYS A 34 -9.74 -1.87 2.98
C LYS A 34 -10.07 -0.44 2.55
N THR A 35 -9.15 0.49 2.80
CA THR A 35 -9.30 1.88 2.32
C THR A 35 -9.31 1.93 0.78
N GLN A 36 -8.51 1.11 0.12
CA GLN A 36 -8.50 0.99 -1.34
C GLN A 36 -9.83 0.44 -1.89
N GLU A 37 -10.42 -0.59 -1.26
CA GLU A 37 -11.76 -1.09 -1.64
C GLU A 37 -12.81 0.03 -1.60
N ILE A 38 -12.80 0.82 -0.54
CA ILE A 38 -13.76 1.92 -0.34
C ILE A 38 -13.57 3.00 -1.42
N ALA A 39 -12.33 3.48 -1.62
CA ALA A 39 -12.01 4.51 -2.59
C ALA A 39 -12.37 4.08 -4.03
N TRP A 40 -11.96 2.87 -4.43
CA TRP A 40 -12.30 2.29 -5.73
C TRP A 40 -13.82 2.20 -5.93
N SER A 41 -14.52 1.70 -4.91
CA SER A 41 -15.97 1.53 -4.96
C SER A 41 -16.74 2.85 -5.00
N GLN A 42 -16.09 3.97 -4.75
CA GLN A 42 -16.59 5.33 -4.96
C GLN A 42 -16.14 5.96 -6.30
N ASN A 43 -15.38 5.22 -7.11
CA ASN A 43 -14.66 5.71 -8.30
C ASN A 43 -13.63 6.80 -7.98
N ASP A 44 -13.13 6.82 -6.74
CA ASP A 44 -12.03 7.67 -6.29
C ASP A 44 -10.69 6.95 -6.57
N LEU A 45 -10.25 7.03 -7.82
CA LEU A 45 -9.02 6.38 -8.27
C LEU A 45 -7.77 7.04 -7.66
N GLU A 46 -7.82 8.33 -7.32
CA GLU A 46 -6.72 9.00 -6.63
C GLU A 46 -6.63 8.53 -5.18
N GLY A 47 -7.77 8.39 -4.50
CA GLY A 47 -7.86 7.79 -3.16
C GLY A 47 -7.36 6.35 -3.15
N PHE A 48 -7.74 5.53 -4.14
CA PHE A 48 -7.22 4.18 -4.32
C PHE A 48 -5.68 4.16 -4.43
N MET A 49 -5.12 5.07 -5.23
CA MET A 49 -3.68 5.18 -5.45
C MET A 49 -2.91 5.70 -4.23
N GLN A 50 -3.58 6.20 -3.17
CA GLN A 50 -2.90 6.54 -1.91
C GLN A 50 -2.33 5.31 -1.19
N GLY A 51 -2.83 4.11 -1.47
CA GLY A 51 -2.23 2.85 -1.00
C GLY A 51 -0.86 2.56 -1.61
N TYR A 52 -0.55 3.14 -2.76
CA TYR A 52 0.70 2.95 -3.48
C TYR A 52 1.76 3.98 -3.08
N TRP A 53 3.01 3.57 -3.21
CA TRP A 53 4.17 4.45 -3.04
C TRP A 53 4.21 5.52 -4.14
N LYS A 54 4.12 6.79 -3.76
CA LYS A 54 4.17 7.92 -4.70
C LYS A 54 5.61 8.17 -5.15
N SER A 55 6.07 7.38 -6.13
CA SER A 55 7.44 7.37 -6.65
C SER A 55 7.45 6.95 -8.12
N ASP A 56 8.43 7.46 -8.87
CA ASP A 56 8.72 6.99 -10.23
C ASP A 56 9.25 5.55 -10.28
N SER A 57 9.69 5.03 -9.11
CA SER A 57 10.16 3.65 -8.97
C SER A 57 9.05 2.63 -8.69
N LEU A 58 7.79 3.05 -8.48
CA LEU A 58 6.65 2.14 -8.37
C LEU A 58 6.59 1.24 -9.62
N LYS A 59 6.34 -0.05 -9.42
CA LYS A 59 6.17 -1.02 -10.50
C LYS A 59 4.77 -1.60 -10.48
N PHE A 60 4.08 -1.53 -11.61
CA PHE A 60 2.81 -2.21 -11.83
C PHE A 60 2.94 -3.10 -13.07
N TYR A 61 2.64 -4.38 -12.93
CA TYR A 61 2.69 -5.34 -14.03
C TYR A 61 1.29 -5.92 -14.28
N GLY A 62 0.64 -5.44 -15.30
CA GLY A 62 -0.68 -5.90 -15.72
C GLY A 62 -0.65 -6.61 -17.08
N ARG A 63 -1.83 -6.83 -17.66
CA ARG A 63 -1.95 -7.46 -19.00
C ARG A 63 -1.19 -6.74 -20.10
N SER A 64 -1.02 -5.44 -20.00
CA SER A 64 -0.27 -4.62 -20.97
C SER A 64 1.24 -4.56 -20.68
N GLY A 65 1.72 -5.36 -19.72
CA GLY A 65 3.12 -5.39 -19.31
C GLY A 65 3.45 -4.39 -18.19
N LEU A 66 4.72 -4.01 -18.10
CA LEU A 66 5.26 -3.20 -17.03
C LEU A 66 4.94 -1.72 -17.21
N THR A 67 4.27 -1.15 -16.22
CA THR A 67 4.13 0.30 -16.01
C THR A 67 5.07 0.72 -14.88
N LYS A 68 5.77 1.84 -15.04
CA LYS A 68 6.61 2.44 -14.01
C LYS A 68 6.05 3.78 -13.58
N GLY A 69 6.15 4.05 -12.29
CA GLY A 69 5.76 5.33 -11.69
C GLY A 69 4.29 5.42 -11.28
N TRP A 70 4.09 6.16 -10.18
CA TRP A 70 2.77 6.35 -9.58
C TRP A 70 1.81 7.09 -10.50
N GLN A 71 2.28 8.18 -11.13
CA GLN A 71 1.43 8.99 -12.01
C GLN A 71 0.97 8.21 -13.23
N GLN A 72 1.88 7.49 -13.89
CA GLN A 72 1.54 6.68 -15.06
C GLN A 72 0.56 5.56 -14.71
N THR A 73 0.68 4.97 -13.52
CA THR A 73 -0.26 3.95 -13.04
C THR A 73 -1.65 4.55 -12.81
N LEU A 74 -1.74 5.72 -12.18
CA LEU A 74 -3.00 6.46 -12.01
C LEU A 74 -3.65 6.79 -13.36
N ASP A 75 -2.87 7.29 -14.32
CA ASP A 75 -3.38 7.66 -15.64
C ASP A 75 -3.94 6.44 -16.39
N ASN A 76 -3.27 5.29 -16.26
CA ASN A 76 -3.76 4.02 -16.82
C ASN A 76 -5.08 3.58 -16.16
N TYR A 77 -5.21 3.74 -14.83
CA TYR A 77 -6.47 3.45 -14.12
C TYR A 77 -7.59 4.39 -14.58
N LYS A 78 -7.34 5.70 -14.68
CA LYS A 78 -8.32 6.68 -15.18
C LYS A 78 -8.78 6.36 -16.59
N LYS A 79 -7.88 5.91 -17.45
CA LYS A 79 -8.20 5.50 -18.83
C LYS A 79 -9.03 4.21 -18.87
N GLY A 80 -8.67 3.23 -18.03
CA GLY A 80 -9.33 1.91 -18.01
C GLY A 80 -10.68 1.92 -17.28
N TYR A 81 -10.86 2.83 -16.33
CA TYR A 81 -12.05 2.91 -15.46
C TYR A 81 -12.61 4.34 -15.40
N PRO A 82 -13.10 4.86 -16.54
CA PRO A 82 -13.44 6.27 -16.68
C PRO A 82 -14.69 6.70 -15.90
N SER A 83 -15.49 5.74 -15.42
CA SER A 83 -16.72 6.02 -14.67
C SER A 83 -17.01 4.92 -13.64
N LYS A 84 -18.02 5.16 -12.80
CA LYS A 84 -18.50 4.21 -11.80
C LYS A 84 -19.00 2.89 -12.42
N GLU A 85 -19.61 2.92 -13.61
CA GLU A 85 -20.03 1.72 -14.31
C GLU A 85 -18.84 0.82 -14.65
N HIS A 86 -17.68 1.41 -14.93
CA HIS A 86 -16.44 0.70 -15.27
C HIS A 86 -15.68 0.24 -14.01
N SER A 87 -15.57 1.09 -12.98
CA SER A 87 -14.88 0.70 -11.74
C SER A 87 -15.71 -0.29 -10.91
N GLY A 88 -17.01 -0.05 -10.80
CA GLY A 88 -17.90 -0.92 -10.01
C GLY A 88 -17.59 -0.90 -8.52
N THR A 89 -17.86 -2.02 -7.87
CA THR A 89 -17.55 -2.27 -6.46
C THR A 89 -16.41 -3.27 -6.38
N LEU A 90 -15.34 -2.92 -5.66
CA LEU A 90 -14.17 -3.76 -5.46
C LEU A 90 -14.27 -4.54 -4.16
N ASN A 91 -13.95 -5.83 -4.22
CA ASN A 91 -13.71 -6.66 -3.05
C ASN A 91 -12.41 -7.45 -3.25
N PHE A 92 -11.60 -7.52 -2.20
CA PHE A 92 -10.43 -8.36 -2.14
C PHE A 92 -10.71 -9.65 -1.35
N THR A 93 -10.15 -10.76 -1.82
CA THR A 93 -10.00 -11.98 -1.05
C THR A 93 -8.50 -12.20 -0.83
N ILE A 94 -8.07 -12.12 0.43
CA ILE A 94 -6.65 -12.31 0.78
C ILE A 94 -6.42 -13.80 1.02
N ASN A 95 -5.52 -14.40 0.24
CA ASN A 95 -5.13 -15.80 0.37
C ASN A 95 -3.87 -15.98 1.21
N ASP A 96 -2.93 -15.04 1.11
CA ASP A 96 -1.69 -15.04 1.88
C ASP A 96 -1.25 -13.62 2.21
N ILE A 97 -0.70 -13.45 3.41
CA ILE A 97 0.03 -12.27 3.85
C ILE A 97 1.22 -12.73 4.68
N SER A 98 2.41 -12.64 4.12
CA SER A 98 3.63 -13.16 4.73
C SER A 98 4.78 -12.17 4.68
N LYS A 99 5.60 -12.23 5.72
CA LYS A 99 6.75 -11.35 5.90
C LYS A 99 7.87 -11.74 4.93
N ILE A 100 8.47 -10.75 4.27
CA ILE A 100 9.70 -10.90 3.48
C ILE A 100 10.90 -10.59 4.39
N ASP A 101 10.88 -9.39 4.99
CA ASP A 101 11.89 -8.89 5.93
C ASP A 101 11.26 -7.87 6.90
N ASP A 102 12.09 -7.26 7.77
CA ASP A 102 11.64 -6.17 8.63
C ASP A 102 11.26 -4.94 7.79
N GLY A 103 9.96 -4.75 7.61
CA GLY A 103 9.38 -3.64 6.85
C GLY A 103 8.94 -3.98 5.43
N SER A 104 8.88 -5.27 5.04
CA SER A 104 8.26 -5.68 3.79
C SER A 104 7.46 -6.98 3.88
N TYR A 105 6.35 -7.04 3.14
CA TYR A 105 5.40 -8.16 3.11
C TYR A 105 4.96 -8.46 1.68
N TRP A 106 4.76 -9.77 1.41
CA TRP A 106 3.95 -10.26 0.31
C TRP A 106 2.48 -10.23 0.70
N VAL A 107 1.61 -9.84 -0.23
CA VAL A 107 0.17 -10.11 -0.14
C VAL A 107 -0.28 -10.71 -1.46
N MET A 108 -0.94 -11.85 -1.38
CA MET A 108 -1.48 -12.56 -2.54
C MET A 108 -2.97 -12.80 -2.35
N GLY A 109 -3.71 -12.66 -3.43
CA GLY A 109 -5.16 -12.82 -3.35
C GLY A 109 -5.84 -12.67 -4.69
N GLN A 110 -7.14 -12.41 -4.59
CA GLN A 110 -8.02 -12.20 -5.72
C GLN A 110 -8.75 -10.88 -5.57
N TYR A 111 -9.03 -10.22 -6.69
CA TYR A 111 -9.95 -9.11 -6.74
C TYR A 111 -11.23 -9.51 -7.49
N PHE A 112 -12.33 -8.97 -7.05
CA PHE A 112 -13.62 -9.07 -7.73
C PHE A 112 -14.18 -7.66 -7.90
N LEU A 113 -14.52 -7.31 -9.16
CA LEU A 113 -15.20 -6.07 -9.53
C LEU A 113 -16.61 -6.41 -9.97
N LYS A 114 -17.60 -5.99 -9.19
CA LYS A 114 -19.00 -6.04 -9.59
C LYS A 114 -19.36 -4.77 -10.35
N ARG A 115 -19.64 -4.89 -11.65
CA ARG A 115 -19.82 -3.75 -12.56
C ARG A 115 -21.06 -3.90 -13.41
N SER A 116 -21.68 -2.78 -13.79
CA SER A 116 -22.82 -2.79 -14.74
C SER A 116 -22.41 -3.14 -16.17
N VAL A 117 -21.14 -2.88 -16.53
CA VAL A 117 -20.56 -3.24 -17.84
C VAL A 117 -20.01 -4.67 -17.92
N GLY A 118 -20.31 -5.49 -16.92
CA GLY A 118 -19.81 -6.86 -16.77
C GLY A 118 -18.78 -7.01 -15.66
N ASP A 119 -18.95 -8.06 -14.86
CA ASP A 119 -18.07 -8.34 -13.72
C ASP A 119 -16.64 -8.70 -14.19
N ALA A 120 -15.64 -8.43 -13.34
CA ALA A 120 -14.28 -8.84 -13.58
C ALA A 120 -13.68 -9.47 -12.32
N VAL A 121 -12.86 -10.48 -12.53
CA VAL A 121 -12.11 -11.17 -11.47
C VAL A 121 -10.69 -11.39 -11.95
N GLY A 122 -9.77 -11.35 -11.02
CA GLY A 122 -8.38 -11.68 -11.29
C GLY A 122 -7.60 -11.95 -10.01
N VAL A 123 -6.34 -12.29 -10.18
CA VAL A 123 -5.41 -12.56 -9.10
C VAL A 123 -4.40 -11.41 -8.98
N PHE A 124 -3.84 -11.27 -7.80
CA PHE A 124 -2.76 -10.31 -7.59
C PHE A 124 -1.68 -10.88 -6.68
N MET A 125 -0.48 -10.36 -6.86
CA MET A 125 0.64 -10.47 -5.96
C MET A 125 1.26 -9.09 -5.79
N ILE A 126 1.22 -8.56 -4.57
CA ILE A 126 1.71 -7.23 -4.26
C ILE A 126 2.75 -7.26 -3.17
N ILE A 127 3.67 -6.30 -3.21
CA ILE A 127 4.70 -6.11 -2.19
C ILE A 127 4.42 -4.79 -1.48
N PHE A 128 4.22 -4.89 -0.17
CA PHE A 128 4.18 -3.75 0.73
C PHE A 128 5.54 -3.46 1.32
N LYS A 129 5.88 -2.18 1.45
CA LYS A 129 7.02 -1.69 2.25
C LYS A 129 6.57 -0.61 3.23
N LYS A 130 7.20 -0.61 4.40
CA LYS A 130 7.01 0.46 5.39
C LYS A 130 7.93 1.63 5.05
N ILE A 131 7.35 2.72 4.55
CA ILE A 131 8.05 3.92 4.11
C ILE A 131 7.69 5.06 5.06
N ASN A 132 8.65 5.59 5.79
CA ASN A 132 8.43 6.63 6.81
C ASN A 132 7.33 6.27 7.81
N GLY A 133 7.28 4.99 8.23
CA GLY A 133 6.29 4.48 9.19
C GLY A 133 4.93 4.12 8.59
N VAL A 134 4.71 4.30 7.28
CA VAL A 134 3.45 4.02 6.59
C VAL A 134 3.62 2.88 5.58
N TRP A 135 2.69 1.93 5.58
CA TRP A 135 2.67 0.82 4.63
C TRP A 135 2.20 1.30 3.24
N LYS A 136 3.01 1.02 2.22
CA LYS A 136 2.75 1.38 0.82
C LYS A 136 3.06 0.22 -0.11
N ILE A 137 2.23 0.04 -1.14
CA ILE A 137 2.49 -0.89 -2.23
C ILE A 137 3.62 -0.32 -3.09
N VAL A 138 4.72 -1.07 -3.24
CA VAL A 138 5.88 -0.69 -4.06
C VAL A 138 5.98 -1.48 -5.36
N ALA A 139 5.33 -2.65 -5.40
CA ALA A 139 5.19 -3.46 -6.61
C ALA A 139 3.84 -4.16 -6.59
N ASP A 140 3.22 -4.28 -7.76
CA ASP A 140 1.92 -4.91 -7.97
C ASP A 140 1.98 -5.71 -9.28
N MET A 141 1.57 -6.97 -9.23
CA MET A 141 1.26 -7.78 -10.38
C MET A 141 -0.21 -8.20 -10.28
N SER A 142 -1.03 -7.71 -11.19
CA SER A 142 -2.48 -7.98 -11.23
C SER A 142 -2.93 -8.34 -12.65
N CYS A 143 -3.65 -9.44 -12.80
CA CYS A 143 -4.17 -9.93 -14.10
C CYS A 143 -5.55 -10.62 -13.97
#